data_e1802d7073ce3118bf66bfbc5130c4d4
#
_entry.id   e1802d7073ce3118bf66bfbc5130c4d4
#
_cell.length_a   1.000
_cell.length_b   1.000
_cell.length_c   1.000
_cell.angle_alpha   90.00
_cell.angle_beta   90.00
_cell.angle_gamma   90.00
#
_symmetry.space_group_name_H-M   'P 1'
#
loop_
_entity.id
_entity.type
_entity.pdbx_description
1 polymer ?
#
loop_
_entity_poly.entity_id
_entity_poly.type
_entity_poly.pdbx_seq_one_letter_code
_entity_poly.pdbx_strand_id
1 'polypeptide(L)'
;MNPDLALLQPYPFEKLRGLFKDTKVNSALAPILLSIGEPKHPTPPFICDALADNLPSLARYPLTLGNESLRATIAAWLERRYGLEHLDPNTQVIPTLGSREAIFALAQAVVD
;
A
#
# COMPACT_ATOMS: atom_id res chain seq x y z
N MET A 1 -2.98 -28.46 16.46
CA MET A 1 -2.80 -26.99 16.42
C MET A 1 -1.32 -26.73 16.20
N ASN A 2 -0.93 -25.78 15.35
CA ASN A 2 0.48 -25.51 15.04
C ASN A 2 1.19 -25.06 16.33
N PRO A 3 2.27 -25.77 16.79
CA PRO A 3 3.01 -25.40 17.99
C PRO A 3 3.70 -24.04 17.90
N ASP A 4 4.00 -23.57 16.68
CA ASP A 4 4.68 -22.29 16.45
C ASP A 4 3.81 -21.08 16.82
N LEU A 5 2.49 -21.26 17.01
CA LEU A 5 1.61 -20.20 17.50
C LEU A 5 2.04 -19.68 18.88
N ALA A 6 2.66 -20.53 19.70
CA ALA A 6 3.19 -20.15 21.01
C ALA A 6 4.44 -19.26 20.92
N LEU A 7 5.11 -19.24 19.76
CA LEU A 7 6.31 -18.45 19.50
C LEU A 7 5.98 -17.04 18.97
N LEU A 8 4.72 -16.78 18.64
CA LEU A 8 4.30 -15.48 18.13
C LEU A 8 4.56 -14.38 19.17
N GLN A 9 5.16 -13.32 18.70
CA GLN A 9 5.43 -12.14 19.52
C GLN A 9 4.36 -11.08 19.30
N PRO A 10 4.03 -10.26 20.32
CA PRO A 10 3.16 -9.11 20.14
C PRO A 10 3.67 -8.19 19.02
N TYR A 11 2.73 -7.54 18.35
CA TYR A 11 3.05 -6.60 17.28
C TYR A 11 4.05 -5.53 17.74
N PRO A 12 5.14 -5.26 16.99
CA PRO A 12 6.23 -4.39 17.46
C PRO A 12 5.79 -3.01 17.93
N PHE A 13 4.79 -2.40 17.27
CA PHE A 13 4.27 -1.10 17.68
C PHE A 13 3.44 -1.15 18.99
N GLU A 14 2.92 -2.32 19.37
CA GLU A 14 2.29 -2.50 20.68
C GLU A 14 3.35 -2.56 21.79
N LYS A 15 4.46 -3.27 21.53
CA LYS A 15 5.63 -3.25 22.43
C LYS A 15 6.15 -1.83 22.60
N LEU A 16 6.29 -1.08 21.50
CA LEU A 16 6.76 0.30 21.54
C LEU A 16 5.81 1.21 22.33
N ARG A 17 4.51 1.09 22.14
CA ARG A 17 3.51 1.82 22.94
C ARG A 17 3.60 1.51 24.43
N GLY A 18 3.85 0.24 24.78
CA GLY A 18 4.07 -0.19 26.16
C GLY A 18 5.26 0.51 26.80
N LEU A 19 6.36 0.70 26.09
CA LEU A 19 7.55 1.39 26.59
C LEU A 19 7.31 2.88 26.90
N PHE A 20 6.38 3.51 26.19
CA PHE A 20 6.07 4.93 26.37
C PHE A 20 4.90 5.20 27.32
N LYS A 21 4.23 4.17 27.82
CA LYS A 21 3.00 4.29 28.61
C LYS A 21 3.15 5.22 29.82
N ASP A 22 4.29 5.15 30.50
CA ASP A 22 4.56 5.91 31.72
C ASP A 22 5.51 7.10 31.49
N THR A 23 5.81 7.41 30.23
CA THR A 23 6.70 8.52 29.89
C THR A 23 5.98 9.87 30.08
N LYS A 24 6.55 10.71 30.94
CA LYS A 24 6.06 12.08 31.11
C LYS A 24 6.63 12.96 30.00
N VAL A 25 5.75 13.50 29.18
CA VAL A 25 6.12 14.45 28.11
C VAL A 25 6.07 15.87 28.63
N ASN A 26 6.87 16.77 28.04
CA ASN A 26 6.78 18.19 28.33
C ASN A 26 5.49 18.76 27.75
N SER A 27 4.54 19.15 28.60
CA SER A 27 3.24 19.67 28.18
C SER A 27 3.30 21.04 27.46
N ALA A 28 4.43 21.73 27.55
CA ALA A 28 4.63 23.00 26.84
C ALA A 28 4.98 22.82 25.35
N LEU A 29 5.26 21.60 24.92
CA LEU A 29 5.64 21.26 23.54
C LEU A 29 4.60 20.37 22.91
N ALA A 30 4.22 20.65 21.66
CA ALA A 30 3.38 19.77 20.88
C ALA A 30 4.18 18.51 20.49
N PRO A 31 3.61 17.30 20.62
CA PRO A 31 4.30 16.08 20.22
C PRO A 31 4.47 15.98 18.69
N ILE A 32 5.66 15.61 18.27
CA ILE A 32 5.98 15.33 16.87
C ILE A 32 6.10 13.81 16.69
N LEU A 33 5.17 13.20 15.97
CA LEU A 33 5.15 11.76 15.74
C LEU A 33 6.04 11.40 14.55
N LEU A 34 7.18 10.77 14.81
CA LEU A 34 8.13 10.29 13.81
C LEU A 34 8.17 8.76 13.67
N SER A 35 7.28 8.05 14.35
CA SER A 35 7.26 6.58 14.40
C SER A 35 6.71 5.94 13.12
N ILE A 36 5.94 6.65 12.33
CA ILE A 36 5.35 6.17 11.09
C ILE A 36 5.59 7.22 10.01
N GLY A 37 6.17 6.80 8.88
CA GLY A 37 6.35 7.63 7.69
C GLY A 37 5.06 7.76 6.89
N GLU A 38 4.08 8.48 7.43
CA GLU A 38 2.78 8.70 6.80
C GLU A 38 2.69 10.14 6.29
N PRO A 39 2.51 10.37 4.97
CA PRO A 39 2.21 11.69 4.45
C PRO A 39 0.83 12.14 4.95
N LYS A 40 0.77 13.30 5.62
CA LYS A 40 -0.47 13.86 6.18
C LYS A 40 -0.99 15.06 5.40
N HIS A 41 -0.59 15.21 4.15
CA HIS A 41 -1.13 16.23 3.27
C HIS A 41 -2.56 15.88 2.85
N PRO A 42 -3.44 16.88 2.70
CA PRO A 42 -4.78 16.64 2.18
C PRO A 42 -4.70 16.02 0.78
N THR A 43 -5.58 15.08 0.51
CA THR A 43 -5.70 14.49 -0.83
C THR A 43 -6.12 15.58 -1.82
N PRO A 44 -5.46 15.71 -2.97
CA PRO A 44 -5.86 16.69 -3.98
C PRO A 44 -7.33 16.51 -4.40
N PRO A 45 -8.11 17.59 -4.51
CA PRO A 45 -9.56 17.50 -4.80
C PRO A 45 -9.88 16.68 -6.05
N PHE A 46 -9.10 16.82 -7.13
CA PHE A 46 -9.34 16.08 -8.37
C PHE A 46 -9.30 14.56 -8.20
N ILE A 47 -8.55 14.05 -7.21
CA ILE A 47 -8.52 12.60 -6.90
C ILE A 47 -9.82 12.19 -6.21
N CYS A 48 -10.30 13.02 -5.27
CA CYS A 48 -11.56 12.78 -4.58
C CYS A 48 -12.74 12.82 -5.57
N ASP A 49 -12.75 13.79 -6.47
CA ASP A 49 -13.77 13.96 -7.50
C ASP A 49 -13.77 12.76 -8.46
N ALA A 50 -12.61 12.35 -8.96
CA ALA A 50 -12.47 11.17 -9.82
C ALA A 50 -12.97 9.89 -9.13
N LEU A 51 -12.74 9.73 -7.82
CA LEU A 51 -13.26 8.60 -7.07
C LEU A 51 -14.79 8.66 -6.98
N ALA A 52 -15.36 9.82 -6.64
CA ALA A 52 -16.80 10.02 -6.52
C ALA A 52 -17.53 9.75 -7.84
N ASP A 53 -17.01 10.25 -8.95
CA ASP A 53 -17.57 10.06 -10.30
C ASP A 53 -17.57 8.59 -10.75
N ASN A 54 -16.65 7.79 -10.22
CA ASN A 54 -16.50 6.38 -10.59
C ASN A 54 -17.10 5.39 -9.58
N LEU A 55 -17.77 5.84 -8.51
CA LEU A 55 -18.44 4.97 -7.53
C LEU A 55 -19.39 3.94 -8.18
N PRO A 56 -20.18 4.26 -9.25
CA PRO A 56 -21.03 3.28 -9.90
C PRO A 56 -20.28 2.05 -10.45
N SER A 57 -18.99 2.17 -10.72
CA SER A 57 -18.16 1.06 -11.22
C SER A 57 -17.94 -0.05 -10.17
N LEU A 58 -18.14 0.25 -8.88
CA LEU A 58 -18.02 -0.72 -7.78
C LEU A 58 -19.05 -1.87 -7.85
N ALA A 59 -20.09 -1.72 -8.64
CA ALA A 59 -21.10 -2.76 -8.85
C ALA A 59 -20.56 -3.98 -9.64
N ARG A 60 -19.34 -3.90 -10.19
CA ARG A 60 -18.75 -4.96 -10.99
C ARG A 60 -17.66 -5.69 -10.22
N TYR A 61 -17.64 -7.00 -10.37
CA TYR A 61 -16.55 -7.82 -9.83
C TYR A 61 -15.22 -7.49 -10.53
N PRO A 62 -14.14 -7.26 -9.81
CA PRO A 62 -12.86 -6.93 -10.42
C PRO A 62 -12.26 -8.13 -11.18
N LEU A 63 -11.59 -7.85 -12.29
CA LEU A 63 -10.83 -8.85 -13.02
C LEU A 63 -9.54 -9.19 -12.25
N THR A 64 -9.17 -10.48 -12.23
CA THR A 64 -7.92 -10.95 -11.59
C THR A 64 -6.68 -10.24 -12.13
N LEU A 65 -6.65 -10.01 -13.44
CA LEU A 65 -5.55 -9.30 -14.11
C LEU A 65 -5.61 -7.77 -13.92
N GLY A 66 -6.69 -7.27 -13.33
CA GLY A 66 -6.96 -5.84 -13.25
C GLY A 66 -7.55 -5.26 -14.53
N ASN A 67 -8.01 -4.02 -14.46
CA ASN A 67 -8.59 -3.32 -15.60
C ASN A 67 -7.52 -2.99 -16.64
N GLU A 68 -7.81 -3.24 -17.92
CA GLU A 68 -6.90 -2.99 -19.06
C GLU A 68 -6.49 -1.52 -19.13
N SER A 69 -7.44 -0.59 -18.98
CA SER A 69 -7.14 0.84 -19.03
C SER A 69 -6.23 1.28 -17.88
N LEU A 70 -6.35 0.67 -16.70
CA LEU A 70 -5.45 0.92 -15.56
C LEU A 70 -4.04 0.43 -15.88
N ARG A 71 -3.89 -0.79 -16.40
CA ARG A 71 -2.58 -1.34 -16.77
C ARG A 71 -1.89 -0.50 -17.85
N ALA A 72 -2.63 -0.10 -18.88
CA ALA A 72 -2.12 0.79 -19.93
C ALA A 72 -1.70 2.16 -19.39
N THR A 73 -2.48 2.73 -18.44
CA THR A 73 -2.14 3.99 -17.80
C THR A 73 -0.88 3.88 -16.95
N ILE A 74 -0.72 2.77 -16.22
CA ILE A 74 0.49 2.48 -15.42
C ILE A 74 1.71 2.38 -16.35
N ALA A 75 1.62 1.60 -17.44
CA ALA A 75 2.71 1.47 -18.40
C ALA A 75 3.13 2.83 -18.97
N ALA A 76 2.17 3.61 -19.47
CA ALA A 76 2.43 4.94 -19.99
C ALA A 76 3.00 5.92 -18.95
N TRP A 77 2.60 5.79 -17.67
CA TRP A 77 3.19 6.59 -16.60
C TRP A 77 4.64 6.20 -16.32
N LEU A 78 4.95 4.90 -16.30
CA LEU A 78 6.30 4.39 -16.09
C LEU A 78 7.24 4.81 -17.23
N GLU A 79 6.78 4.76 -18.47
CA GLU A 79 7.53 5.27 -19.63
C GLU A 79 7.87 6.75 -19.47
N ARG A 80 6.89 7.59 -19.17
CA ARG A 80 7.10 9.03 -18.99
C ARG A 80 7.98 9.37 -17.77
N ARG A 81 7.81 8.65 -16.68
CA ARG A 81 8.48 8.97 -15.40
C ARG A 81 9.90 8.44 -15.32
N TYR A 82 10.16 7.28 -15.90
CA TYR A 82 11.41 6.56 -15.76
C TYR A 82 12.12 6.26 -17.09
N GLY A 83 11.54 6.65 -18.22
CA GLY A 83 12.10 6.40 -19.53
C GLY A 83 12.14 4.92 -19.92
N LEU A 84 11.22 4.11 -19.38
CA LEU A 84 11.11 2.70 -19.76
C LEU A 84 10.46 2.62 -21.13
N GLU A 85 11.16 2.00 -22.08
CA GLU A 85 10.65 1.84 -23.45
C GLU A 85 9.99 0.47 -23.63
N HIS A 86 8.91 0.42 -24.40
CA HIS A 86 8.24 -0.81 -24.84
C HIS A 86 7.64 -1.67 -23.70
N LEU A 87 7.12 -1.05 -22.65
CA LEU A 87 6.46 -1.77 -21.58
C LEU A 87 5.10 -2.30 -22.04
N ASP A 88 4.96 -3.63 -22.13
CA ASP A 88 3.69 -4.28 -22.48
C ASP A 88 2.76 -4.35 -21.26
N PRO A 89 1.63 -3.62 -21.25
CA PRO A 89 0.69 -3.63 -20.14
C PRO A 89 -0.01 -4.97 -19.92
N ASN A 90 0.02 -5.89 -20.90
CA ASN A 90 -0.65 -7.17 -20.80
C ASN A 90 0.20 -8.26 -20.15
N THR A 91 1.51 -8.16 -20.24
CA THR A 91 2.45 -9.18 -19.75
C THR A 91 3.38 -8.68 -18.65
N GLN A 92 3.52 -7.36 -18.49
CA GLN A 92 4.52 -6.77 -17.59
C GLN A 92 3.90 -5.88 -16.48
N VAL A 93 2.58 -5.73 -16.45
CA VAL A 93 1.89 -4.92 -15.45
C VAL A 93 0.77 -5.72 -14.81
N ILE A 94 0.82 -5.86 -13.48
CA ILE A 94 -0.25 -6.44 -12.67
C ILE A 94 -0.56 -5.53 -11.47
N PRO A 95 -1.76 -4.97 -11.37
CA PRO A 95 -2.19 -4.24 -10.18
C PRO A 95 -2.35 -5.16 -8.98
N THR A 96 -1.92 -4.69 -7.82
CA THR A 96 -2.04 -5.41 -6.54
C THR A 96 -2.66 -4.51 -5.48
N LEU A 97 -3.24 -5.11 -4.44
CA LEU A 97 -3.81 -4.38 -3.30
C LEU A 97 -2.73 -3.98 -2.28
N GLY A 98 -1.76 -3.22 -2.78
CA GLY A 98 -0.62 -2.73 -2.00
C GLY A 98 0.64 -3.58 -2.15
N SER A 99 1.77 -2.98 -1.79
CA SER A 99 3.11 -3.57 -1.97
C SER A 99 3.34 -4.85 -1.14
N ARG A 100 2.67 -5.01 0.00
CA ARG A 100 2.81 -6.22 0.83
C ARG A 100 2.29 -7.46 0.11
N GLU A 101 1.12 -7.34 -0.52
CA GLU A 101 0.56 -8.42 -1.35
C GLU A 101 1.51 -8.76 -2.50
N ALA A 102 2.01 -7.74 -3.21
CA ALA A 102 2.94 -7.93 -4.32
C ALA A 102 4.20 -8.69 -3.90
N ILE A 103 4.86 -8.27 -2.80
CA ILE A 103 6.09 -8.90 -2.30
C ILE A 103 5.82 -10.34 -1.85
N PHE A 104 4.73 -10.58 -1.13
CA PHE A 104 4.36 -11.91 -0.67
C PHE A 104 4.06 -12.86 -1.83
N ALA A 105 3.24 -12.41 -2.79
CA ALA A 105 2.90 -13.20 -3.96
C ALA A 105 4.10 -13.47 -4.86
N LEU A 106 4.98 -12.46 -5.04
CA LEU A 106 6.21 -12.63 -5.83
C LEU A 106 7.12 -13.69 -5.22
N ALA A 107 7.34 -13.65 -3.90
CA ALA A 107 8.16 -14.65 -3.22
C ALA A 107 7.62 -16.07 -3.43
N GLN A 108 6.30 -16.27 -3.31
CA GLN A 108 5.67 -17.57 -3.55
C GLN A 108 5.70 -18.01 -5.01
N ALA A 109 5.75 -17.09 -5.95
CA ALA A 109 5.76 -17.42 -7.38
C ALA A 109 7.17 -17.77 -7.91
N VAL A 110 8.25 -17.26 -7.29
CA VAL A 110 9.61 -17.36 -7.82
C VAL A 110 10.57 -18.17 -6.93
N VAL A 111 10.19 -18.48 -5.69
CA VAL A 111 11.02 -19.24 -4.75
C VAL A 111 10.43 -20.63 -4.57
N ASP A 112 11.24 -21.66 -4.84
CA ASP A 112 10.93 -23.09 -4.60
C ASP A 112 11.10 -23.46 -3.13
#